data_8854be3a25f4c4d08a9c30b84e60e5a5
#
_entry.id   8854be3a25f4c4d08a9c30b84e60e5a5
#
_cell.length_a   1.000
_cell.length_b   1.000
_cell.length_c   1.000
_cell.angle_alpha   90.00
_cell.angle_beta   90.00
_cell.angle_gamma   90.00
#
_symmetry.space_group_name_H-M   'P 1'
#
loop_
_entity.id
_entity.type
_entity.pdbx_description
1 polymer ?
#
loop_
_entity_poly.entity_id
_entity_poly.type
_entity_poly.pdbx_seq_one_letter_code
_entity_poly.pdbx_strand_id
1 'polypeptide(L)'
;MLILKPNCECCDKDLPPDAEDARVCSFECTFCADCAETHFNNVCPNCGGEQVRRPIRPANKLVTSPASTKRFVKDHAVCNPPARAHEVAR
;
A
#
# COMPACT_ATOMS: atom_id res chain seq x y z
N MET A 1 11.38 6.49 -10.85
CA MET A 1 10.04 6.12 -11.34
C MET A 1 9.22 5.58 -10.19
N LEU A 2 7.93 5.84 -10.21
CA LEU A 2 7.05 5.37 -9.13
C LEU A 2 7.06 3.84 -9.06
N ILE A 3 7.26 3.32 -7.86
CA ILE A 3 7.25 1.89 -7.65
C ILE A 3 5.83 1.46 -7.33
N LEU A 4 5.30 0.51 -8.09
CA LEU A 4 3.96 -0.01 -7.85
C LEU A 4 4.10 -1.21 -6.91
N LYS A 5 3.94 -0.96 -5.63
CA LYS A 5 4.08 -2.04 -4.64
C LYS A 5 2.87 -2.97 -4.70
N PRO A 6 3.07 -4.26 -4.48
CA PRO A 6 2.02 -5.25 -4.69
C PRO A 6 1.01 -5.38 -3.56
N ASN A 7 1.19 -4.70 -2.44
CA ASN A 7 0.33 -4.89 -1.29
C ASN A 7 0.22 -3.66 -0.41
N CYS A 8 -0.79 -3.65 0.43
CA CYS A 8 -0.96 -2.62 1.44
C CYS A 8 0.06 -2.85 2.54
N GLU A 9 0.79 -1.82 2.92
CA GLU A 9 1.83 -1.94 3.96
C GLU A 9 1.23 -2.03 5.36
N CYS A 10 -0.08 -1.97 5.48
CA CYS A 10 -0.77 -2.04 6.76
C CYS A 10 -1.45 -3.40 6.93
N CYS A 11 -2.36 -3.77 6.06
CA CYS A 11 -3.11 -5.01 6.18
C CYS A 11 -2.69 -6.11 5.22
N ASP A 12 -1.73 -5.82 4.37
CA ASP A 12 -1.20 -6.78 3.39
C ASP A 12 -2.20 -7.18 2.31
N LYS A 13 -3.24 -6.38 2.09
CA LYS A 13 -4.17 -6.66 1.02
C LYS A 13 -3.44 -6.54 -0.32
N ASP A 14 -3.73 -7.44 -1.25
CA ASP A 14 -3.12 -7.37 -2.57
C ASP A 14 -3.58 -6.12 -3.31
N LEU A 15 -2.63 -5.42 -3.89
CA LEU A 15 -2.91 -4.21 -4.66
C LEU A 15 -2.21 -4.34 -6.02
N PRO A 16 -2.86 -5.01 -6.97
CA PRO A 16 -2.26 -5.18 -8.30
C PRO A 16 -2.06 -3.82 -8.96
N PRO A 17 -1.27 -3.73 -10.03
CA PRO A 17 -0.92 -2.45 -10.63
C PRO A 17 -2.12 -1.62 -11.10
N ASP A 18 -3.24 -2.27 -11.38
CA ASP A 18 -4.43 -1.55 -11.80
C ASP A 18 -5.45 -1.36 -10.67
N ALA A 19 -5.05 -1.58 -9.42
CA ALA A 19 -5.96 -1.43 -8.30
C ALA A 19 -6.42 0.01 -8.17
N GLU A 20 -7.73 0.19 -8.06
CA GLU A 20 -8.28 1.52 -7.90
C GLU A 20 -8.31 1.94 -6.44
N ASP A 21 -8.14 1.01 -5.53
CA ASP A 21 -8.15 1.28 -4.11
C ASP A 21 -6.74 1.37 -3.53
N ALA A 22 -5.72 1.59 -4.35
CA ALA A 22 -4.36 1.79 -3.86
C ALA A 22 -4.13 3.27 -3.58
N ARG A 23 -3.47 3.55 -2.46
CA ARG A 23 -3.13 4.93 -2.08
C ARG A 23 -1.64 5.02 -1.84
N VAL A 24 -1.02 6.14 -2.21
CA VAL A 24 0.41 6.35 -2.02
C VAL A 24 0.67 7.72 -1.44
N CYS A 25 1.75 7.85 -0.71
CA CYS A 25 2.21 9.15 -0.22
C CYS A 25 3.36 9.62 -1.11
N SER A 26 3.96 10.75 -0.78
CA SER A 26 5.04 11.29 -1.60
C SER A 26 6.33 10.49 -1.54
N PHE A 27 6.45 9.56 -0.60
CA PHE A 27 7.59 8.66 -0.52
C PHE A 27 7.20 7.25 -0.96
N GLU A 28 6.06 7.13 -1.65
CA GLU A 28 5.61 5.86 -2.22
C GLU A 28 5.20 4.79 -1.21
N CYS A 29 4.97 5.18 0.03
CA CYS A 29 4.38 4.24 1.00
C CYS A 29 2.97 3.91 0.48
N THR A 30 2.62 2.64 0.44
CA THR A 30 1.41 2.18 -0.23
C THR A 30 0.45 1.54 0.75
N PHE A 31 -0.80 1.95 0.68
CA PHE A 31 -1.84 1.42 1.56
C PHE A 31 -3.12 1.24 0.74
N CYS A 32 -4.02 0.37 1.21
CA CYS A 32 -5.32 0.28 0.55
C CYS A 32 -6.19 1.45 1.02
N ALA A 33 -7.22 1.77 0.27
CA ALA A 33 -8.09 2.89 0.59
C ALA A 33 -8.70 2.75 1.98
N ASP A 34 -9.09 1.54 2.36
CA ASP A 34 -9.67 1.31 3.66
C ASP A 34 -8.71 1.72 4.77
N CYS A 35 -7.49 1.24 4.73
CA CYS A 35 -6.51 1.60 5.75
C CYS A 35 -6.18 3.07 5.71
N ALA A 36 -6.02 3.63 4.52
CA ALA A 36 -5.67 5.05 4.40
C ALA A 36 -6.78 5.93 4.98
N GLU A 37 -8.02 5.58 4.73
CA GLU A 37 -9.12 6.42 5.18
C GLU A 37 -9.54 6.16 6.62
N THR A 38 -9.59 4.90 7.03
CA THR A 38 -10.12 4.59 8.34
C THR A 38 -9.08 4.61 9.45
N HIS A 39 -7.84 4.26 9.14
CA HIS A 39 -6.80 4.22 10.16
C HIS A 39 -5.92 5.45 10.16
N PHE A 40 -5.70 6.06 9.01
CA PHE A 40 -4.72 7.14 8.92
C PHE A 40 -5.27 8.47 8.46
N ASN A 41 -6.56 8.56 8.16
CA ASN A 41 -7.19 9.81 7.69
C ASN A 41 -6.44 10.41 6.51
N ASN A 42 -5.97 9.56 5.62
CA ASN A 42 -5.23 9.94 4.41
C ASN A 42 -3.90 10.66 4.69
N VAL A 43 -3.34 10.40 5.87
CA VAL A 43 -2.01 10.89 6.21
C VAL A 43 -1.11 9.67 6.38
N CYS A 44 0.04 9.68 5.74
CA CYS A 44 0.94 8.53 5.80
C CYS A 44 1.53 8.38 7.20
N PRO A 45 1.40 7.22 7.82
CA PRO A 45 1.94 7.01 9.17
C PRO A 45 3.46 6.96 9.21
N ASN A 46 4.11 6.76 8.05
CA ASN A 46 5.56 6.68 8.00
C ASN A 46 6.21 8.05 7.77
N CYS A 47 5.70 8.81 6.84
CA CYS A 47 6.35 10.09 6.50
C CYS A 47 5.51 11.32 6.84
N GLY A 48 4.25 11.14 7.20
CA GLY A 48 3.40 12.27 7.53
C GLY A 48 2.80 13.00 6.33
N GLY A 49 3.07 12.52 5.13
CA GLY A 49 2.59 13.19 3.93
C GLY A 49 1.17 12.80 3.56
N GLU A 50 0.63 13.48 2.58
CA GLU A 50 -0.71 13.21 2.10
C GLU A 50 -0.76 11.91 1.32
N GLN A 51 -1.84 11.15 1.48
CA GLN A 51 -2.04 9.94 0.70
C GLN A 51 -3.08 10.21 -0.37
N VAL A 52 -2.77 9.86 -1.61
CA VAL A 52 -3.67 10.09 -2.73
C VAL A 52 -3.81 8.79 -3.52
N ARG A 53 -4.78 8.75 -4.43
CA ARG A 53 -4.98 7.57 -5.24
C ARG A 53 -3.73 7.31 -6.07
N ARG A 54 -3.30 6.04 -6.13
CA ARG A 54 -2.11 5.68 -6.88
C ARG A 54 -2.43 5.67 -8.38
N PRO A 55 -1.61 6.28 -9.22
CA PRO A 55 -1.83 6.25 -10.66
C PRO A 55 -1.75 4.83 -11.19
N ILE A 56 -2.59 4.51 -12.17
CA ILE A 56 -2.59 3.20 -12.79
C ILE A 56 -1.69 3.27 -14.03
N ARG A 57 -0.68 2.39 -14.08
CA ARG A 57 0.22 2.36 -15.21
C ARG A 57 -0.43 1.60 -16.35
N PRO A 58 -0.39 2.12 -17.58
CA PRO A 58 -1.02 1.43 -18.71
C PRO A 58 -0.42 0.04 -18.92
N ALA A 59 -1.24 -0.90 -19.37
CA ALA A 59 -0.78 -2.27 -19.54
C ALA A 59 0.43 -2.38 -20.46
N ASN A 60 0.48 -1.58 -21.53
CA ASN A 60 1.60 -1.65 -22.45
C ASN A 60 2.89 -1.16 -21.82
N LYS A 61 2.82 -0.36 -20.77
CA LYS A 61 4.02 0.10 -20.09
C LYS A 61 4.45 -0.88 -19.01
N LEU A 62 3.54 -1.73 -18.56
CA LEU A 62 3.91 -2.72 -17.56
C LEU A 62 4.81 -3.81 -18.13
N VAL A 63 4.87 -3.93 -19.46
CA VAL A 63 5.73 -4.91 -20.09
C VAL A 63 7.20 -4.61 -19.81
N THR A 64 7.59 -3.33 -19.92
CA THR A 64 8.98 -2.94 -19.67
C THR A 64 9.18 -2.35 -18.29
N SER A 65 8.11 -1.92 -17.64
CA SER A 65 8.19 -1.31 -16.31
C SER A 65 7.16 -1.98 -15.40
N PRO A 66 7.38 -3.24 -15.05
CA PRO A 66 6.39 -3.99 -14.28
C PRO A 66 6.25 -3.53 -12.84
N ALA A 67 5.17 -3.95 -12.20
CA ALA A 67 4.99 -3.67 -10.80
C ALA A 67 6.03 -4.44 -9.99
N SER A 68 6.31 -3.97 -8.79
CA SER A 68 7.20 -4.67 -7.89
C SER A 68 6.53 -5.94 -7.39
N THR A 69 7.32 -6.99 -7.16
CA THR A 69 6.81 -8.22 -6.57
C THR A 69 7.24 -8.33 -5.11
N LYS A 70 7.97 -7.34 -4.61
CA LYS A 70 8.49 -7.40 -3.26
C LYS A 70 7.45 -6.91 -2.28
N ARG A 71 6.94 -7.81 -1.47
CA ARG A 71 5.93 -7.48 -0.47
C ARG A 71 6.59 -6.91 0.78
N PHE A 72 5.86 -6.05 1.47
CA PHE A 72 6.42 -5.36 2.59
C PHE A 72 5.29 -4.90 3.48
N VAL A 73 5.31 -5.26 4.73
CA VAL A 73 4.29 -4.86 5.69
C VAL A 73 4.99 -4.25 6.89
N LYS A 74 4.63 -3.01 7.22
CA LYS A 74 5.21 -2.36 8.37
C LYS A 74 4.34 -2.61 9.58
N ASP A 75 4.97 -2.59 10.73
CA ASP A 75 4.28 -2.86 11.97
C ASP A 75 3.66 -1.58 12.51
N HIS A 76 2.40 -1.36 12.19
CA HIS A 76 1.66 -0.22 12.72
C HIS A 76 0.62 -0.79 13.67
N ALA A 77 0.53 -0.25 14.86
CA ALA A 77 -0.40 -0.76 15.85
C ALA A 77 -1.83 -0.89 15.35
N VAL A 78 -2.30 0.12 14.64
CA VAL A 78 -3.67 0.08 14.13
C VAL A 78 -3.87 -0.90 13.00
N CYS A 79 -2.78 -1.39 12.42
CA CYS A 79 -2.85 -2.29 11.29
C CYS A 79 -2.71 -3.74 11.70
N ASN A 80 -2.50 -4.01 12.96
CA ASN A 80 -2.29 -5.36 13.38
C ASN A 80 -3.52 -5.92 14.04
N PRO A 81 -4.52 -6.29 13.26
CA PRO A 81 -5.73 -6.85 13.84
C PRO A 81 -5.36 -8.18 14.44
N PRO A 82 -6.07 -8.61 15.43
CA PRO A 82 -5.74 -9.84 16.15
C PRO A 82 -5.47 -11.03 15.25
N ALA A 83 -6.24 -11.17 14.20
CA ALA A 83 -6.06 -12.31 13.34
C ALA A 83 -4.72 -12.30 12.68
N ARG A 84 -4.25 -11.13 12.27
CA ARG A 84 -2.99 -11.10 11.61
C ARG A 84 -1.88 -11.13 12.59
N ALA A 85 -2.05 -10.43 13.65
CA ALA A 85 -1.00 -10.34 14.60
C ALA A 85 -0.57 -11.68 15.05
N HIS A 86 -1.51 -12.61 15.27
CA HIS A 86 -1.08 -13.77 15.74
C HIS A 86 -0.64 -14.69 14.74
N GLU A 87 -1.17 -14.58 13.62
CA GLU A 87 -0.84 -15.52 12.65
C GLU A 87 0.55 -15.37 12.31
N VAL A 88 1.14 -14.30 12.46
CA VAL A 88 2.40 -14.20 12.04
C VAL A 88 3.13 -13.94 13.14
N ALA A 89 2.54 -13.96 14.11
CA ALA A 89 3.24 -13.75 15.15
C ALA A 89 4.12 -12.75 14.58
N ARG A 90 3.71 -12.28 13.67
CA ARG A 90 4.44 -11.42 12.88
C ARG A 90 5.58 -10.90 13.54
#